data_31c755a7cb061ed90f007ed33b0d3c30
#
_entry.id   31c755a7cb061ed90f007ed33b0d3c30
#
_cell.length_a   1.000
_cell.length_b   1.000
_cell.length_c   1.000
_cell.angle_alpha   90.00
_cell.angle_beta   90.00
_cell.angle_gamma   90.00
#
_symmetry.space_group_name_H-M   'P 1'
#
loop_
_entity.id
_entity.type
_entity.pdbx_description
1 polymer ?
#
loop_
_entity_poly.entity_id
_entity_poly.type
_entity_poly.pdbx_seq_one_letter_code
_entity_poly.pdbx_strand_id
1 'polypeptide(L)'
;MSYKAVLFDMDGTLLDTLEDLCDSTNHALAQMGYPLRGIEEIRRFIGNGAEKQIRRAVPEGTSEGKIMETLAAFRAYYQDHCQIKTKVYDGLLDVLSELKEKGVKMAVVSNKPDAAVKKLSREYFGDRLDYAIG
;
A
#
# COMPACT_ATOMS: atom_id res chain seq x y z
N MET A 1 9.66 -17.24 -27.72
CA MET A 1 9.90 -16.54 -27.17
C MET A 1 9.16 -16.22 -26.23
N SER A 2 9.25 -15.88 -25.54
CA SER A 2 8.66 -15.74 -24.53
C SER A 2 8.14 -14.58 -24.16
N TYR A 3 7.59 -14.26 -23.24
CA TYR A 3 7.00 -13.44 -22.74
C TYR A 3 7.33 -12.71 -22.05
N LYS A 4 6.94 -11.81 -21.77
CA LYS A 4 7.37 -10.97 -21.59
C LYS A 4 6.70 -9.96 -20.88
N ALA A 5 5.69 -10.16 -20.01
CA ALA A 5 5.05 -9.19 -19.13
C ALA A 5 4.83 -9.82 -17.76
N VAL A 6 5.09 -9.05 -16.70
CA VAL A 6 4.86 -9.46 -15.31
C VAL A 6 4.06 -8.36 -14.64
N LEU A 7 3.00 -8.75 -13.92
CA LEU A 7 2.20 -7.85 -13.11
C LEU A 7 2.53 -8.08 -11.64
N PHE A 8 2.81 -7.01 -10.93
CA PHE A 8 3.13 -7.06 -9.50
C PHE A 8 2.07 -6.34 -8.69
N ASP A 9 1.76 -6.86 -7.51
CA ASP A 9 1.07 -6.07 -6.50
C ASP A 9 2.11 -5.17 -5.80
N MET A 10 1.68 -4.11 -5.15
CA MET A 10 2.61 -3.20 -4.49
C MET A 10 2.83 -3.56 -3.02
N ASP A 11 1.76 -3.52 -2.21
CA ASP A 11 1.88 -3.74 -0.77
C ASP A 11 2.21 -5.19 -0.46
N GLY A 12 3.32 -5.42 0.23
CA GLY A 12 3.73 -6.77 0.61
C GLY A 12 4.43 -7.54 -0.51
N THR A 13 4.54 -6.97 -1.70
CA THR A 13 5.21 -7.61 -2.84
C THR A 13 6.41 -6.77 -3.29
N LEU A 14 6.17 -5.55 -3.74
CA LEU A 14 7.25 -4.65 -4.15
C LEU A 14 7.75 -3.80 -3.00
N LEU A 15 6.86 -3.36 -2.13
CA LEU A 15 7.19 -2.49 -1.00
C LEU A 15 6.73 -3.09 0.31
N ASP A 16 7.57 -2.96 1.31
CA ASP A 16 7.20 -3.25 2.69
C ASP A 16 6.55 -1.99 3.25
N THR A 17 5.24 -1.91 3.18
CA THR A 17 4.45 -0.75 3.56
C THR A 17 3.73 -0.94 4.89
N LEU A 18 3.92 -2.08 5.55
CA LEU A 18 3.10 -2.48 6.68
C LEU A 18 3.17 -1.50 7.86
N GLU A 19 4.37 -1.04 8.21
CA GLU A 19 4.52 -0.14 9.35
C GLU A 19 3.84 1.20 9.13
N ASP A 20 3.98 1.78 7.93
CA ASP A 20 3.32 3.05 7.62
C ASP A 20 1.80 2.90 7.54
N LEU A 21 1.32 1.77 7.03
CA LEU A 21 -0.11 1.47 7.03
C LEU A 21 -0.62 1.28 8.45
N CYS A 22 0.13 0.60 9.30
CA CYS A 22 -0.23 0.39 10.70
C CYS A 22 -0.29 1.72 11.45
N ASP A 23 0.74 2.54 11.33
CA ASP A 23 0.79 3.83 12.02
C ASP A 23 -0.34 4.74 11.58
N SER A 24 -0.64 4.77 10.27
CA SER A 24 -1.69 5.61 9.71
C SER A 24 -3.08 5.14 10.13
N THR A 25 -3.29 3.82 10.16
CA THR A 25 -4.55 3.23 10.63
C THR A 25 -4.76 3.59 12.10
N ASN A 26 -3.73 3.40 12.92
CA ASN A 26 -3.83 3.69 14.35
C ASN A 26 -4.01 5.18 14.64
N HIS A 27 -3.43 6.04 13.81
CA HIS A 27 -3.68 7.47 13.91
C HIS A 27 -5.17 7.78 13.72
N ALA A 28 -5.78 7.20 12.70
CA ALA A 28 -7.20 7.39 12.43
C ALA A 28 -8.08 6.81 13.56
N LEU A 29 -7.73 5.61 14.03
CA LEU A 29 -8.47 5.00 15.14
C LEU A 29 -8.40 5.85 16.40
N ALA A 30 -7.22 6.39 16.72
CA ALA A 30 -7.04 7.24 17.87
C ALA A 30 -7.88 8.53 17.77
N GLN A 31 -7.96 9.13 16.60
CA GLN A 31 -8.77 10.32 16.37
C GLN A 31 -10.26 10.05 16.63
N MET A 32 -10.71 8.85 16.34
CA MET A 32 -12.11 8.45 16.54
C MET A 32 -12.38 7.93 17.97
N GLY A 33 -11.34 7.82 18.79
CA GLY A 33 -11.46 7.25 20.12
C GLY A 33 -11.61 5.74 20.14
N TYR A 34 -11.21 5.06 19.07
CA TYR A 34 -11.28 3.61 18.97
C TYR A 34 -10.03 2.93 19.47
N PRO A 35 -10.12 1.65 19.90
CA PRO A 35 -8.92 0.90 20.30
C PRO A 35 -7.93 0.76 19.13
N LEU A 36 -6.64 0.85 19.43
CA LEU A 36 -5.60 0.66 18.44
C LEU A 36 -5.47 -0.82 18.08
N ARG A 37 -4.92 -1.08 16.90
CA ARG A 37 -4.68 -2.45 16.43
C ARG A 37 -3.18 -2.74 16.41
N GLY A 38 -2.83 -3.98 16.70
CA GLY A 38 -1.44 -4.43 16.59
C GLY A 38 -1.03 -4.65 15.14
N ILE A 39 0.28 -4.66 14.90
CA ILE A 39 0.80 -4.79 13.54
C ILE A 39 0.39 -6.10 12.87
N GLU A 40 0.27 -7.20 13.63
CA GLU A 40 -0.16 -8.47 13.04
C GLU A 40 -1.64 -8.47 12.68
N GLU A 41 -2.46 -7.71 13.39
CA GLU A 41 -3.85 -7.51 13.00
C GLU A 41 -3.93 -6.71 11.71
N ILE A 42 -3.18 -5.62 11.62
CA ILE A 42 -3.15 -4.78 10.42
C ILE A 42 -2.66 -5.60 9.21
N ARG A 43 -1.68 -6.47 9.42
CA ARG A 43 -1.17 -7.35 8.34
C ARG A 43 -2.31 -8.16 7.73
N ARG A 44 -3.25 -8.64 8.55
CA ARG A 44 -4.40 -9.39 8.06
C ARG A 44 -5.46 -8.54 7.38
N PHE A 45 -5.48 -7.23 7.69
CA PHE A 45 -6.52 -6.34 7.17
C PHE A 45 -6.19 -5.77 5.79
N ILE A 46 -4.91 -5.66 5.45
CA ILE A 46 -4.47 -5.01 4.22
C ILE A 46 -4.56 -5.94 3.00
N GLY A 47 -4.41 -5.35 1.80
CA GLY A 47 -4.37 -6.11 0.55
C GLY A 47 -5.61 -5.96 -0.31
N ASN A 48 -6.72 -5.45 0.24
CA ASN A 48 -7.98 -5.30 -0.50
C ASN A 48 -8.44 -3.84 -0.59
N GLY A 49 -7.50 -2.90 -0.45
CA GLY A 49 -7.77 -1.48 -0.49
C GLY A 49 -8.05 -0.88 0.87
N ALA A 50 -7.96 0.45 0.94
CA ALA A 50 -8.06 1.19 2.20
C ALA A 50 -9.42 1.06 2.85
N GLU A 51 -10.49 1.06 2.08
CA GLU A 51 -11.83 0.97 2.66
C GLU A 51 -12.03 -0.33 3.43
N LYS A 52 -11.65 -1.47 2.84
CA LYS A 52 -11.78 -2.75 3.52
C LYS A 52 -10.86 -2.84 4.72
N GLN A 53 -9.67 -2.27 4.61
CA GLN A 53 -8.73 -2.21 5.73
C GLN A 53 -9.36 -1.48 6.92
N ILE A 54 -9.95 -0.33 6.70
CA ILE A 54 -10.58 0.47 7.77
C ILE A 54 -11.82 -0.23 8.31
N ARG A 55 -12.65 -0.84 7.46
CA ARG A 55 -13.83 -1.60 7.91
C ARG A 55 -13.44 -2.74 8.85
N ARG A 56 -12.31 -3.37 8.60
CA ARG A 56 -11.81 -4.44 9.45
C ARG A 56 -11.17 -3.92 10.74
N ALA A 57 -10.64 -2.71 10.71
CA ALA A 57 -9.91 -2.12 11.84
C ALA A 57 -10.84 -1.50 12.89
N VAL A 58 -11.98 -0.91 12.48
CA VAL A 58 -12.90 -0.26 13.42
C VAL A 58 -13.63 -1.29 14.28
N PRO A 59 -14.16 -0.88 15.45
CA PRO A 59 -14.93 -1.80 16.29
C PRO A 59 -16.15 -2.33 15.56
N GLU A 60 -16.54 -3.55 15.91
CA GLU A 60 -17.76 -4.14 15.39
C GLU A 60 -18.96 -3.29 15.74
N GLY A 61 -19.88 -3.10 14.80
CA GLY A 61 -21.05 -2.28 15.02
C GLY A 61 -20.86 -0.81 14.71
N THR A 62 -19.69 -0.39 14.22
CA THR A 62 -19.44 1.00 13.85
C THR A 62 -20.35 1.37 12.67
N SER A 63 -21.00 2.55 12.74
CA SER A 63 -21.90 3.01 11.68
C SER A 63 -21.15 3.35 10.41
N GLU A 64 -21.84 3.30 9.26
CA GLU A 64 -21.25 3.66 7.96
C GLU A 64 -20.66 5.07 7.97
N GLY A 65 -21.36 6.03 8.57
CA GLY A 65 -20.84 7.40 8.67
C GLY A 65 -19.53 7.48 9.41
N LYS A 66 -19.40 6.75 10.50
CA LYS A 66 -18.17 6.72 11.30
C LYS A 66 -17.06 5.96 10.58
N ILE A 67 -17.39 4.92 9.85
CA ILE A 67 -16.41 4.20 9.01
C ILE A 67 -15.83 5.16 7.97
N MET A 68 -16.70 5.95 7.30
CA MET A 68 -16.24 6.89 6.29
C MET A 68 -15.40 8.02 6.90
N GLU A 69 -15.75 8.50 8.10
CA GLU A 69 -14.92 9.48 8.80
C GLU A 69 -13.54 8.90 9.13
N THR A 70 -13.48 7.66 9.58
CA THR A 70 -12.22 6.99 9.91
C THR A 70 -11.37 6.81 8.65
N LEU A 71 -12.01 6.42 7.55
CA LEU A 71 -11.33 6.25 6.27
C LEU A 71 -10.74 7.57 5.77
N ALA A 72 -11.51 8.67 5.90
CA ALA A 72 -11.01 9.99 5.50
C ALA A 72 -9.81 10.41 6.35
N ALA A 73 -9.86 10.16 7.65
CA ALA A 73 -8.75 10.46 8.55
C ALA A 73 -7.50 9.64 8.19
N PHE A 74 -7.69 8.36 7.88
CA PHE A 74 -6.60 7.50 7.43
C PHE A 74 -5.97 8.04 6.14
N ARG A 75 -6.78 8.34 5.14
CA ARG A 75 -6.29 8.81 3.85
C ARG A 75 -5.53 10.12 3.96
N ALA A 76 -6.04 11.05 4.75
CA ALA A 76 -5.39 12.35 4.95
C ALA A 76 -4.01 12.18 5.60
N TYR A 77 -3.92 11.32 6.61
CA TYR A 77 -2.66 11.08 7.30
C TYR A 77 -1.67 10.29 6.42
N TYR A 78 -2.14 9.21 5.82
CA TYR A 78 -1.29 8.33 5.02
C TYR A 78 -0.70 9.06 3.81
N GLN A 79 -1.43 9.98 3.23
CA GLN A 79 -0.94 10.75 2.08
C GLN A 79 0.40 11.41 2.37
N ASP A 80 0.59 11.91 3.60
CA ASP A 80 1.80 12.62 4.00
C ASP A 80 2.80 11.74 4.76
N HIS A 81 2.42 10.52 5.12
CA HIS A 81 3.24 9.64 5.97
C HIS A 81 3.51 8.27 5.34
N CYS A 82 3.23 8.11 4.06
CA CYS A 82 3.33 6.81 3.40
C CYS A 82 4.76 6.38 3.08
N GLN A 83 5.73 7.23 3.34
CA GLN A 83 7.13 6.95 3.03
C GLN A 83 8.06 7.13 4.24
N ILE A 84 7.53 7.06 5.46
CA ILE A 84 8.33 7.23 6.68
C ILE A 84 9.14 5.96 6.96
N LYS A 85 8.51 4.80 6.93
CA LYS A 85 9.12 3.51 7.22
C LYS A 85 9.05 2.53 6.06
N THR A 86 8.35 2.90 5.00
CA THR A 86 8.20 2.05 3.81
C THR A 86 9.54 1.89 3.10
N LYS A 87 9.82 0.69 2.66
CA LYS A 87 11.08 0.38 1.98
C LYS A 87 10.86 -0.72 0.93
N VAL A 88 11.79 -0.78 -0.02
CA VAL A 88 11.83 -1.85 -1.00
C VAL A 88 12.42 -3.09 -0.32
N TYR A 89 11.87 -4.27 -0.63
CA TYR A 89 12.44 -5.51 -0.12
C TYR A 89 13.85 -5.72 -0.66
N ASP A 90 14.72 -6.30 0.17
CA ASP A 90 16.12 -6.52 -0.19
C ASP A 90 16.25 -7.35 -1.47
N GLY A 91 17.11 -6.90 -2.36
CA GLY A 91 17.39 -7.59 -3.62
C GLY A 91 16.37 -7.35 -4.74
N LEU A 92 15.23 -6.72 -4.43
CA LEU A 92 14.18 -6.54 -5.42
C LEU A 92 14.58 -5.62 -6.56
N LEU A 93 15.27 -4.53 -6.30
CA LEU A 93 15.69 -3.60 -7.35
C LEU A 93 16.59 -4.30 -8.36
N ASP A 94 17.47 -5.18 -7.89
CA ASP A 94 18.35 -5.95 -8.78
C ASP A 94 17.55 -6.90 -9.67
N VAL A 95 16.53 -7.55 -9.10
CA VAL A 95 15.67 -8.45 -9.87
C VAL A 95 14.92 -7.66 -10.95
N LEU A 96 14.37 -6.51 -10.61
CA LEU A 96 13.64 -5.69 -11.58
C LEU A 96 14.55 -5.19 -12.69
N SER A 97 15.78 -4.77 -12.37
CA SER A 97 16.75 -4.34 -13.36
C SER A 97 17.14 -5.47 -14.30
N GLU A 98 17.33 -6.67 -13.76
CA GLU A 98 17.67 -7.84 -14.55
C GLU A 98 16.55 -8.21 -15.52
N LEU A 99 15.30 -8.20 -15.04
CA LEU A 99 14.16 -8.47 -15.90
C LEU A 99 14.02 -7.43 -17.01
N LYS A 100 14.27 -6.15 -16.69
CA LYS A 100 14.21 -5.09 -17.69
C LYS A 100 15.27 -5.30 -18.78
N GLU A 101 16.47 -5.69 -18.40
CA GLU A 101 17.55 -6.00 -19.36
C GLU A 101 17.18 -7.14 -20.29
N LYS A 102 16.37 -8.09 -19.82
CA LYS A 102 15.90 -9.22 -20.62
C LYS A 102 14.67 -8.87 -21.46
N GLY A 103 14.26 -7.62 -21.48
CA GLY A 103 13.13 -7.17 -22.30
C GLY A 103 11.76 -7.48 -21.72
N VAL A 104 11.67 -7.85 -20.44
CA VAL A 104 10.40 -8.13 -19.78
C VAL A 104 9.70 -6.83 -19.44
N LYS A 105 8.44 -6.70 -19.87
CA LYS A 105 7.61 -5.56 -19.46
C LYS A 105 7.08 -5.80 -18.06
N MET A 106 7.09 -4.77 -17.23
CA MET A 106 6.67 -4.88 -15.84
C MET A 106 5.68 -3.78 -15.50
N ALA A 107 4.64 -4.16 -14.79
CA ALA A 107 3.62 -3.22 -14.35
C ALA A 107 3.26 -3.52 -12.91
N VAL A 108 2.90 -2.49 -12.16
CA VAL A 108 2.32 -2.67 -10.83
C VAL A 108 0.84 -2.35 -10.92
N VAL A 109 0.02 -3.22 -10.35
CA VAL A 109 -1.42 -3.05 -10.24
C VAL A 109 -1.77 -3.21 -8.76
N SER A 110 -2.43 -2.22 -8.20
CA SER A 110 -2.67 -2.18 -6.76
C SER A 110 -4.07 -1.69 -6.45
N ASN A 111 -4.57 -2.03 -5.28
CA ASN A 111 -5.84 -1.51 -4.76
C ASN A 111 -5.66 -0.16 -4.07
N LYS A 112 -4.45 0.40 -4.06
CA LYS A 112 -4.22 1.75 -3.57
C LYS A 112 -4.78 2.78 -4.56
N PRO A 113 -5.07 4.02 -4.10
CA PRO A 113 -5.41 5.09 -5.03
C PRO A 113 -4.33 5.26 -6.11
N ASP A 114 -4.76 5.49 -7.34
CA ASP A 114 -3.87 5.57 -8.50
C ASP A 114 -2.72 6.58 -8.30
N ALA A 115 -3.03 7.76 -7.75
CA ALA A 115 -2.01 8.78 -7.50
C ALA A 115 -0.92 8.27 -6.54
N ALA A 116 -1.31 7.52 -5.50
CA ALA A 116 -0.36 6.97 -4.54
C ALA A 116 0.52 5.90 -5.20
N VAL A 117 -0.07 5.04 -6.02
CA VAL A 117 0.69 4.00 -6.72
C VAL A 117 1.72 4.63 -7.65
N LYS A 118 1.33 5.64 -8.41
CA LYS A 118 2.22 6.32 -9.33
C LYS A 118 3.35 7.06 -8.60
N LYS A 119 3.02 7.73 -7.50
CA LYS A 119 4.01 8.45 -6.70
C LYS A 119 5.05 7.48 -6.13
N LEU A 120 4.59 6.41 -5.48
CA LEU A 120 5.47 5.42 -4.86
C LEU A 120 6.32 4.70 -5.91
N SER A 121 5.73 4.38 -7.05
CA SER A 121 6.47 3.71 -8.13
C SER A 121 7.61 4.59 -8.65
N ARG A 122 7.35 5.88 -8.87
CA ARG A 122 8.40 6.79 -9.31
C ARG A 122 9.52 6.93 -8.29
N GLU A 123 9.13 7.04 -7.01
CA GLU A 123 10.09 7.30 -5.94
C GLU A 123 10.99 6.09 -5.65
N TYR A 124 10.44 4.89 -5.69
CA TYR A 124 11.19 3.70 -5.31
C TYR A 124 11.77 2.94 -6.49
N PHE A 125 11.14 3.00 -7.65
CA PHE A 125 11.52 2.17 -8.80
C PHE A 125 12.00 2.95 -10.02
N GLY A 126 11.71 4.25 -10.08
CA GLY A 126 12.12 5.07 -11.22
C GLY A 126 11.54 4.53 -12.52
N ASP A 127 12.40 4.24 -13.48
CA ASP A 127 12.00 3.73 -14.79
C ASP A 127 12.07 2.21 -14.90
N ARG A 128 12.28 1.51 -13.77
CA ARG A 128 12.30 0.04 -13.79
C ARG A 128 10.96 -0.57 -14.11
N LEU A 129 9.87 0.11 -13.76
CA LEU A 129 8.51 -0.35 -14.07
C LEU A 129 7.99 0.41 -15.29
N ASP A 130 7.31 -0.29 -16.18
CA ASP A 130 6.75 0.31 -17.39
C ASP A 130 5.43 1.01 -17.11
N TYR A 131 4.60 0.45 -16.21
CA TYR A 131 3.29 1.00 -15.87
C TYR A 131 3.00 0.86 -14.38
N ALA A 132 2.23 1.79 -13.85
CA ALA A 132 1.75 1.75 -12.47
C ALA A 132 0.29 2.21 -12.46
N ILE A 133 -0.59 1.37 -11.93
CA ILE A 133 -2.04 1.60 -11.92
C ILE A 133 -2.59 1.27 -10.53
N GLY A 134 -3.35 2.20 -9.99
CA GLY A 134 -4.06 2.00 -8.73
C GLY A 134 -5.55 1.84 -8.90
#